data_20170993cb430d62e625585a76713472
#
_entry.id   20170993cb430d62e625585a76713472
#
_cell.length_a   1.000
_cell.length_b   1.000
_cell.length_c   1.000
_cell.angle_alpha   90.00
_cell.angle_beta   90.00
_cell.angle_gamma   90.00
#
_symmetry.space_group_name_H-M   'P 1'
#
loop_
_entity.id
_entity.type
_entity.pdbx_description
1 polymer ?
#
loop_
_entity_poly.entity_id
_entity_poly.type
_entity_poly.pdbx_seq_one_letter_code
_entity_poly.pdbx_strand_id
1 'polypeptide(L)'
;MEIVKIDGKNSINQLEETVLVLGYFDGLHLGHKALFDRARAIADEKGLTVSVLTFPESPKLAFVRYCPELLLQLTSPEKRFALMEQYGVDRLYLTDFTSSFAQQSPQDFVDNYVEALKASVVVAGFDYHFGNSRADVTVLQELFTGQVEVIEEVQLDGEKVSSSRIRDAIKSGNVAEANRLLGYEFTTEGIVVHGDARGRTIGYPTANLAPFERVPLPAEGVYVADVLIKGQRYRSMASVGRNVTFDGTEMRIEAHIFDFQQEIYGEKMTIIWLDKIRDMIKFDGIDSLMKQMQSDEEVSLNWSK
;
A
#
# COMPACT_ATOMS: atom_id res chain seq x y z
N MET A 1 -8.51 8.85 -14.38
CA MET A 1 -8.09 7.51 -14.86
C MET A 1 -9.33 6.64 -15.12
N GLU A 2 -9.42 5.99 -16.28
CA GLU A 2 -10.47 5.01 -16.60
C GLU A 2 -10.07 3.62 -16.04
N ILE A 3 -11.02 2.91 -15.39
CA ILE A 3 -10.78 1.56 -14.85
C ILE A 3 -11.62 0.57 -15.64
N VAL A 4 -10.97 -0.40 -16.30
CA VAL A 4 -11.58 -1.39 -17.17
C VAL A 4 -11.31 -2.80 -16.63
N LYS A 5 -12.35 -3.56 -16.30
CA LYS A 5 -12.19 -4.99 -16.00
C LYS A 5 -12.19 -5.77 -17.31
N ILE A 6 -11.20 -6.66 -17.45
CA ILE A 6 -11.05 -7.52 -18.62
C ILE A 6 -11.09 -9.00 -18.21
N ASP A 7 -11.79 -9.79 -18.99
CA ASP A 7 -11.88 -11.25 -18.87
C ASP A 7 -11.37 -11.89 -20.18
N GLY A 8 -10.04 -11.92 -20.30
CA GLY A 8 -9.36 -12.36 -21.52
C GLY A 8 -9.47 -11.36 -22.68
N LYS A 9 -8.86 -11.72 -23.81
CA LYS A 9 -8.73 -10.84 -25.00
C LYS A 9 -10.06 -10.37 -25.61
N ASN A 10 -11.09 -11.17 -25.50
CA ASN A 10 -12.39 -10.86 -26.13
C ASN A 10 -13.12 -9.70 -25.44
N SER A 11 -12.74 -9.31 -24.24
CA SER A 11 -13.28 -8.17 -23.50
C SER A 11 -12.48 -6.88 -23.70
N ILE A 12 -11.35 -6.93 -24.43
CA ILE A 12 -10.50 -5.79 -24.69
C ILE A 12 -11.03 -5.02 -25.90
N ASN A 13 -11.36 -3.75 -25.69
CA ASN A 13 -11.77 -2.84 -26.75
C ASN A 13 -10.88 -1.59 -26.75
N GLN A 14 -9.57 -1.79 -26.91
CA GLN A 14 -8.59 -0.72 -27.02
C GLN A 14 -8.46 -0.27 -28.48
N LEU A 15 -8.68 1.01 -28.73
CA LEU A 15 -8.63 1.59 -30.07
C LEU A 15 -7.34 2.32 -30.36
N GLU A 16 -6.71 2.88 -29.34
CA GLU A 16 -5.53 3.73 -29.44
C GLU A 16 -4.26 3.00 -28.99
N GLU A 17 -3.14 3.35 -29.57
CA GLU A 17 -1.84 2.86 -29.12
C GLU A 17 -1.50 3.42 -27.72
N THR A 18 -0.76 2.65 -26.93
CA THR A 18 -0.47 2.99 -25.55
C THR A 18 0.95 2.56 -25.14
N VAL A 19 1.48 3.23 -24.11
CA VAL A 19 2.59 2.74 -23.30
C VAL A 19 1.99 1.86 -22.22
N LEU A 20 2.25 0.55 -22.25
CA LEU A 20 1.68 -0.44 -21.35
C LEU A 20 2.66 -0.77 -20.22
N VAL A 21 2.26 -0.53 -18.98
CA VAL A 21 3.03 -0.87 -17.78
C VAL A 21 2.52 -2.19 -17.19
N LEU A 22 3.42 -3.15 -16.98
CA LEU A 22 3.09 -4.49 -16.50
C LEU A 22 3.56 -4.72 -15.06
N GLY A 23 2.67 -5.20 -14.18
CA GLY A 23 3.03 -5.55 -12.80
C GLY A 23 1.84 -5.71 -11.86
N TYR A 24 2.11 -6.20 -10.65
CA TYR A 24 1.08 -6.28 -9.58
C TYR A 24 0.94 -4.98 -8.79
N PHE A 25 2.05 -4.27 -8.60
CA PHE A 25 2.11 -2.93 -7.97
C PHE A 25 1.55 -2.85 -6.55
N ASP A 26 1.89 -3.81 -5.70
CA ASP A 26 1.54 -3.75 -4.29
C ASP A 26 2.38 -2.69 -3.56
N GLY A 27 1.69 -1.69 -3.02
CA GLY A 27 2.28 -0.58 -2.27
C GLY A 27 2.82 0.56 -3.13
N LEU A 28 2.84 0.47 -4.46
CA LEU A 28 3.26 1.56 -5.37
C LEU A 28 4.51 2.34 -4.88
N HIS A 29 5.48 1.60 -4.33
CA HIS A 29 6.70 2.11 -3.75
C HIS A 29 7.61 2.80 -4.80
N LEU A 30 8.72 3.40 -4.36
CA LEU A 30 9.65 4.14 -5.23
C LEU A 30 10.12 3.34 -6.45
N GLY A 31 10.35 2.02 -6.30
CA GLY A 31 10.66 1.15 -7.44
C GLY A 31 9.54 1.08 -8.47
N HIS A 32 8.29 0.97 -8.02
CA HIS A 32 7.13 1.03 -8.93
C HIS A 32 6.97 2.42 -9.54
N LYS A 33 7.15 3.49 -8.76
CA LYS A 33 7.05 4.85 -9.25
C LYS A 33 8.00 5.11 -10.44
N ALA A 34 9.20 4.55 -10.43
CA ALA A 34 10.15 4.69 -11.53
C ALA A 34 9.62 4.13 -12.87
N LEU A 35 8.82 3.02 -12.82
CA LEU A 35 8.16 2.50 -14.03
C LEU A 35 7.13 3.51 -14.58
N PHE A 36 6.32 4.08 -13.70
CA PHE A 36 5.28 5.05 -14.10
C PHE A 36 5.89 6.35 -14.61
N ASP A 37 6.92 6.87 -13.94
CA ASP A 37 7.63 8.09 -14.38
C ASP A 37 8.22 7.88 -15.79
N ARG A 38 8.83 6.71 -16.04
CA ARG A 38 9.38 6.41 -17.36
C ARG A 38 8.29 6.21 -18.43
N ALA A 39 7.20 5.51 -18.08
CA ALA A 39 6.06 5.32 -18.97
C ALA A 39 5.43 6.67 -19.37
N ARG A 40 5.24 7.58 -18.42
CA ARG A 40 4.70 8.92 -18.68
C ARG A 40 5.63 9.72 -19.61
N ALA A 41 6.94 9.70 -19.34
CA ALA A 41 7.92 10.40 -20.19
C ALA A 41 7.88 9.90 -21.64
N ILE A 42 7.81 8.58 -21.85
CA ILE A 42 7.70 7.99 -23.20
C ILE A 42 6.36 8.36 -23.86
N ALA A 43 5.28 8.32 -23.10
CA ALA A 43 3.95 8.64 -23.60
C ALA A 43 3.85 10.12 -24.02
N ASP A 44 4.43 11.03 -23.25
CA ASP A 44 4.47 12.46 -23.57
C ASP A 44 5.32 12.74 -24.85
N GLU A 45 6.45 12.05 -25.00
CA GLU A 45 7.31 12.17 -26.18
C GLU A 45 6.62 11.67 -27.47
N LYS A 46 5.87 10.56 -27.35
CA LYS A 46 5.24 9.88 -28.50
C LYS A 46 3.79 10.31 -28.75
N GLY A 47 3.18 11.10 -27.86
CA GLY A 47 1.76 11.47 -27.94
C GLY A 47 0.82 10.29 -27.65
N LEU A 48 1.24 9.37 -26.76
CA LEU A 48 0.49 8.17 -26.38
C LEU A 48 -0.18 8.31 -25.01
N THR A 49 -1.10 7.41 -24.71
CA THR A 49 -1.67 7.24 -23.37
C THR A 49 -0.83 6.25 -22.55
N VAL A 50 -0.91 6.33 -21.22
CA VAL A 50 -0.32 5.34 -20.30
C VAL A 50 -1.40 4.40 -19.83
N SER A 51 -1.24 3.11 -20.12
CA SER A 51 -2.10 2.03 -19.64
C SER A 51 -1.35 1.12 -18.69
N VAL A 52 -2.07 0.54 -17.74
CA VAL A 52 -1.53 -0.42 -16.78
C VAL A 52 -2.33 -1.72 -16.87
N LEU A 53 -1.66 -2.85 -16.92
CA LEU A 53 -2.28 -4.16 -16.72
C LEU A 53 -1.86 -4.70 -15.35
N THR A 54 -2.83 -4.92 -14.47
CA THR A 54 -2.58 -5.41 -13.10
C THR A 54 -3.73 -6.30 -12.61
N PHE A 55 -3.59 -6.76 -11.37
CA PHE A 55 -4.51 -7.70 -10.72
C PHE A 55 -5.11 -7.08 -9.46
N PRO A 56 -6.41 -7.30 -9.17
CA PRO A 56 -7.02 -6.83 -7.93
C PRO A 56 -6.42 -7.52 -6.70
N GLU A 57 -6.10 -8.81 -6.82
CA GLU A 57 -5.55 -9.63 -5.74
C GLU A 57 -4.14 -10.12 -6.07
N SER A 58 -3.40 -10.56 -5.03
CA SER A 58 -2.04 -11.08 -5.21
C SER A 58 -2.00 -12.32 -6.09
N PRO A 59 -1.15 -12.35 -7.14
CA PRO A 59 -0.90 -13.55 -7.94
C PRO A 59 -0.48 -14.77 -7.12
N LYS A 60 0.13 -14.58 -5.95
CA LYS A 60 0.53 -15.66 -5.06
C LYS A 60 -0.63 -16.56 -4.64
N LEU A 61 -1.86 -16.03 -4.59
CA LEU A 61 -3.06 -16.80 -4.25
C LEU A 61 -3.32 -17.98 -5.20
N ALA A 62 -2.85 -17.92 -6.44
CA ALA A 62 -2.97 -19.01 -7.41
C ALA A 62 -1.93 -20.12 -7.23
N PHE A 63 -0.85 -19.91 -6.45
CA PHE A 63 0.29 -20.82 -6.41
C PHE A 63 0.61 -21.41 -5.04
N VAL A 64 0.21 -20.75 -3.95
CA VAL A 64 0.61 -21.17 -2.61
C VAL A 64 -0.61 -21.51 -1.76
N ARG A 65 -0.38 -22.36 -0.72
CA ARG A 65 -1.43 -22.66 0.24
C ARG A 65 -1.89 -21.37 0.92
N TYR A 66 -3.19 -21.19 1.00
CA TYR A 66 -3.81 -20.03 1.62
C TYR A 66 -3.38 -19.83 3.08
N CYS A 67 -3.03 -18.59 3.40
CA CYS A 67 -2.98 -18.04 4.75
C CYS A 67 -3.53 -16.60 4.71
N PRO A 68 -4.10 -16.09 5.82
CA PRO A 68 -4.75 -14.76 5.84
C PRO A 68 -3.83 -13.61 5.38
N GLU A 69 -2.54 -13.72 5.64
CA GLU A 69 -1.53 -12.71 5.28
C GLU A 69 -1.40 -12.51 3.76
N LEU A 70 -1.76 -13.51 2.96
CA LEU A 70 -1.76 -13.40 1.49
C LEU A 70 -2.79 -12.40 0.95
N LEU A 71 -3.82 -12.11 1.75
CA LEU A 71 -4.83 -11.11 1.41
C LEU A 71 -4.42 -9.70 1.83
N LEU A 72 -3.34 -9.56 2.63
CA LEU A 72 -2.89 -8.23 3.06
C LEU A 72 -2.13 -7.55 1.92
N GLN A 73 -2.58 -6.37 1.55
CA GLN A 73 -1.95 -5.48 0.58
C GLN A 73 -1.36 -4.26 1.30
N LEU A 74 -0.26 -3.71 0.82
CA LEU A 74 0.38 -2.53 1.42
C LEU A 74 -0.46 -1.25 1.28
N THR A 75 -1.41 -1.26 0.33
CA THR A 75 -2.40 -0.20 0.13
C THR A 75 -3.76 -0.79 -0.10
N SER A 76 -4.81 -0.08 0.31
CA SER A 76 -6.16 -0.39 -0.17
C SER A 76 -6.26 -0.27 -1.69
N PRO A 77 -7.22 -0.95 -2.32
CA PRO A 77 -7.48 -0.78 -3.75
C PRO A 77 -7.73 0.68 -4.12
N GLU A 78 -8.51 1.41 -3.34
CA GLU A 78 -8.82 2.82 -3.56
C GLU A 78 -7.57 3.68 -3.55
N LYS A 79 -6.71 3.54 -2.53
CA LYS A 79 -5.45 4.26 -2.42
C LYS A 79 -4.49 3.88 -3.56
N ARG A 80 -4.43 2.58 -3.92
CA ARG A 80 -3.60 2.09 -5.02
C ARG A 80 -3.99 2.74 -6.35
N PHE A 81 -5.28 2.81 -6.65
CA PHE A 81 -5.78 3.40 -7.89
C PHE A 81 -5.60 4.93 -7.91
N ALA A 82 -5.83 5.60 -6.77
CA ALA A 82 -5.56 7.05 -6.65
C ALA A 82 -4.07 7.38 -6.87
N LEU A 83 -3.16 6.57 -6.35
CA LEU A 83 -1.72 6.74 -6.59
C LEU A 83 -1.34 6.50 -8.06
N MET A 84 -1.93 5.49 -8.72
CA MET A 84 -1.71 5.27 -10.16
C MET A 84 -2.17 6.47 -10.98
N GLU A 85 -3.33 7.04 -10.67
CA GLU A 85 -3.81 8.25 -11.31
C GLU A 85 -2.86 9.44 -11.10
N GLN A 86 -2.36 9.63 -9.87
CA GLN A 86 -1.35 10.65 -9.57
C GLN A 86 -0.03 10.43 -10.32
N TYR A 87 0.32 9.19 -10.64
CA TYR A 87 1.51 8.84 -11.42
C TYR A 87 1.28 8.94 -12.93
N GLY A 88 0.13 9.47 -13.35
CA GLY A 88 -0.17 9.78 -14.74
C GLY A 88 -0.68 8.59 -15.55
N VAL A 89 -1.30 7.62 -14.91
CA VAL A 89 -1.99 6.51 -15.60
C VAL A 89 -3.32 7.02 -16.15
N ASP A 90 -3.53 6.85 -17.46
CA ASP A 90 -4.75 7.24 -18.14
C ASP A 90 -5.80 6.11 -18.08
N ARG A 91 -5.35 4.85 -18.19
CA ARG A 91 -6.23 3.69 -18.22
C ARG A 91 -5.67 2.50 -17.40
N LEU A 92 -6.49 1.93 -16.54
CA LEU A 92 -6.16 0.79 -15.69
C LEU A 92 -6.95 -0.44 -16.11
N TYR A 93 -6.28 -1.46 -16.62
CA TYR A 93 -6.86 -2.76 -16.93
C TYR A 93 -6.67 -3.71 -15.75
N LEU A 94 -7.79 -4.22 -15.23
CA LEU A 94 -7.83 -5.20 -14.16
C LEU A 94 -8.24 -6.55 -14.71
N THR A 95 -7.41 -7.56 -14.53
CA THR A 95 -7.73 -8.96 -14.83
C THR A 95 -7.51 -9.84 -13.60
N ASP A 96 -8.33 -10.87 -13.43
CA ASP A 96 -8.15 -11.81 -12.32
C ASP A 96 -6.99 -12.77 -12.62
N PHE A 97 -6.05 -12.89 -11.65
CA PHE A 97 -4.95 -13.85 -11.78
C PHE A 97 -5.44 -15.26 -11.42
N THR A 98 -6.11 -15.88 -12.37
CA THR A 98 -6.67 -17.23 -12.23
C THR A 98 -5.66 -18.31 -12.62
N SER A 99 -5.98 -19.57 -12.34
CA SER A 99 -5.20 -20.71 -12.82
C SER A 99 -5.10 -20.74 -14.36
N SER A 100 -6.16 -20.40 -15.06
CA SER A 100 -6.15 -20.32 -16.54
C SER A 100 -5.27 -19.17 -17.04
N PHE A 101 -5.28 -18.02 -16.37
CA PHE A 101 -4.35 -16.93 -16.68
C PHE A 101 -2.89 -17.37 -16.49
N ALA A 102 -2.59 -18.03 -15.36
CA ALA A 102 -1.25 -18.49 -15.01
C ALA A 102 -0.71 -19.60 -15.94
N GLN A 103 -1.58 -20.35 -16.61
CA GLN A 103 -1.21 -21.44 -17.53
C GLN A 103 -0.96 -20.99 -18.96
N GLN A 104 -1.19 -19.74 -19.31
CA GLN A 104 -0.90 -19.21 -20.66
C GLN A 104 0.59 -19.31 -20.97
N SER A 105 0.90 -19.68 -22.20
CA SER A 105 2.29 -19.58 -22.68
C SER A 105 2.74 -18.12 -22.73
N PRO A 106 4.05 -17.83 -22.75
CA PRO A 106 4.53 -16.47 -22.96
C PRO A 106 3.97 -15.82 -24.22
N GLN A 107 3.87 -16.58 -25.34
CA GLN A 107 3.30 -16.09 -26.58
C GLN A 107 1.82 -15.74 -26.43
N ASP A 108 1.02 -16.64 -25.80
CA ASP A 108 -0.40 -16.37 -25.57
C ASP A 108 -0.62 -15.12 -24.72
N PHE A 109 0.25 -14.88 -23.73
CA PHE A 109 0.18 -13.65 -22.92
C PHE A 109 0.45 -12.40 -23.77
N VAL A 110 1.48 -12.43 -24.60
CA VAL A 110 1.78 -11.31 -25.52
C VAL A 110 0.61 -11.06 -26.45
N ASP A 111 0.10 -12.09 -27.14
CA ASP A 111 -1.00 -11.97 -28.12
C ASP A 111 -2.31 -11.53 -27.46
N ASN A 112 -2.64 -12.09 -26.29
CA ASN A 112 -3.95 -11.89 -25.65
C ASN A 112 -4.05 -10.60 -24.84
N TYR A 113 -2.90 -10.04 -24.39
CA TYR A 113 -2.89 -8.84 -23.54
C TYR A 113 -2.03 -7.74 -24.14
N VAL A 114 -0.77 -7.98 -24.46
CA VAL A 114 0.12 -6.91 -24.90
C VAL A 114 -0.32 -6.35 -26.27
N GLU A 115 -0.47 -7.23 -27.25
CA GLU A 115 -0.93 -6.84 -28.59
C GLU A 115 -2.42 -6.43 -28.61
N ALA A 116 -3.25 -7.16 -27.87
CA ALA A 116 -4.68 -6.85 -27.79
C ALA A 116 -4.95 -5.47 -27.14
N LEU A 117 -4.10 -5.04 -26.21
CA LEU A 117 -4.13 -3.71 -25.61
C LEU A 117 -3.44 -2.65 -26.48
N LYS A 118 -3.00 -2.99 -27.67
CA LYS A 118 -2.30 -2.11 -28.62
C LYS A 118 -1.08 -1.40 -28.01
N ALA A 119 -0.29 -2.14 -27.24
CA ALA A 119 0.94 -1.61 -26.72
C ALA A 119 1.90 -1.28 -27.89
N SER A 120 2.37 -0.04 -27.97
CA SER A 120 3.52 0.34 -28.83
C SER A 120 4.82 0.24 -28.05
N VAL A 121 4.74 0.47 -26.73
CA VAL A 121 5.84 0.33 -25.80
C VAL A 121 5.36 -0.40 -24.57
N VAL A 122 6.13 -1.39 -24.10
CA VAL A 122 5.93 -2.05 -22.82
C VAL A 122 6.98 -1.55 -21.84
N VAL A 123 6.56 -1.16 -20.63
CA VAL A 123 7.45 -0.82 -19.51
C VAL A 123 7.31 -1.88 -18.43
N ALA A 124 8.40 -2.52 -18.05
CA ALA A 124 8.43 -3.57 -17.03
C ALA A 124 9.67 -3.45 -16.15
N GLY A 125 9.60 -3.96 -14.91
CA GLY A 125 10.75 -4.06 -14.04
C GLY A 125 11.70 -5.19 -14.49
N PHE A 126 12.99 -5.07 -14.17
CA PHE A 126 14.01 -6.07 -14.48
C PHE A 126 13.68 -7.49 -13.96
N ASP A 127 12.87 -7.58 -12.88
CA ASP A 127 12.44 -8.82 -12.23
C ASP A 127 11.01 -9.25 -12.62
N TYR A 128 10.47 -8.67 -13.68
CA TYR A 128 9.14 -9.05 -14.17
C TYR A 128 9.15 -10.43 -14.80
N HIS A 129 8.15 -11.25 -14.44
CA HIS A 129 7.97 -12.59 -14.99
C HIS A 129 6.51 -12.78 -15.44
N PHE A 130 6.33 -13.52 -16.53
CA PHE A 130 5.02 -13.79 -17.13
C PHE A 130 4.93 -15.19 -17.75
N GLY A 131 3.71 -15.62 -18.04
CA GLY A 131 3.44 -16.92 -18.64
C GLY A 131 3.75 -18.09 -17.71
N ASN A 132 3.38 -19.29 -18.14
CA ASN A 132 3.50 -20.54 -17.37
C ASN A 132 4.95 -20.99 -17.13
N SER A 133 5.87 -20.60 -17.99
CA SER A 133 7.30 -20.85 -17.85
C SER A 133 8.03 -19.82 -16.99
N ARG A 134 7.34 -18.80 -16.48
CA ARG A 134 7.95 -17.66 -15.80
C ARG A 134 9.02 -16.98 -16.65
N ALA A 135 8.70 -16.75 -17.92
CA ALA A 135 9.56 -16.02 -18.84
C ALA A 135 9.91 -14.63 -18.27
N ASP A 136 11.13 -14.19 -18.48
CA ASP A 136 11.62 -12.87 -18.06
C ASP A 136 11.45 -11.81 -19.17
N VAL A 137 11.94 -10.61 -18.89
CA VAL A 137 11.87 -9.47 -19.84
C VAL A 137 12.62 -9.70 -21.14
N THR A 138 13.63 -10.59 -21.17
CA THR A 138 14.38 -10.93 -22.39
C THR A 138 13.47 -11.67 -23.36
N VAL A 139 12.71 -12.64 -22.87
CA VAL A 139 11.70 -13.34 -23.68
C VAL A 139 10.60 -12.38 -24.16
N LEU A 140 10.21 -11.41 -23.34
CA LEU A 140 9.25 -10.38 -23.75
C LEU A 140 9.80 -9.55 -24.93
N GLN A 141 11.09 -9.18 -24.89
CA GLN A 141 11.76 -8.48 -26.00
C GLN A 141 11.85 -9.31 -27.30
N GLU A 142 11.91 -10.64 -27.19
CA GLU A 142 11.93 -11.54 -28.36
C GLU A 142 10.53 -11.72 -28.95
N LEU A 143 9.49 -11.79 -28.15
CA LEU A 143 8.12 -12.10 -28.57
C LEU A 143 7.31 -10.87 -29.00
N PHE A 144 7.58 -9.72 -28.40
CA PHE A 144 6.86 -8.48 -28.69
C PHE A 144 7.56 -7.69 -29.80
N THR A 145 6.80 -7.27 -30.81
CA THR A 145 7.34 -6.55 -31.95
C THR A 145 7.60 -5.07 -31.69
N GLY A 146 7.00 -4.50 -30.63
CA GLY A 146 7.19 -3.12 -30.21
C GLY A 146 8.44 -2.93 -29.34
N GLN A 147 8.53 -1.78 -28.70
CA GLN A 147 9.64 -1.46 -27.80
C GLN A 147 9.38 -2.01 -26.41
N VAL A 148 10.38 -2.64 -25.79
CA VAL A 148 10.35 -3.02 -24.36
C VAL A 148 11.37 -2.17 -23.59
N GLU A 149 10.88 -1.41 -22.64
CA GLU A 149 11.67 -0.58 -21.73
C GLU A 149 11.78 -1.29 -20.39
N VAL A 150 12.99 -1.64 -19.99
CA VAL A 150 13.26 -2.36 -18.74
C VAL A 150 13.78 -1.39 -17.71
N ILE A 151 13.11 -1.32 -16.58
CA ILE A 151 13.50 -0.44 -15.46
C ILE A 151 14.37 -1.24 -14.50
N GLU A 152 15.57 -0.73 -14.29
CA GLU A 152 16.54 -1.29 -13.36
C GLU A 152 16.08 -1.19 -11.90
N GLU A 153 16.78 -1.91 -11.03
CA GLU A 153 16.53 -1.92 -9.60
C GLU A 153 16.68 -0.52 -8.98
N VAL A 154 15.63 -0.05 -8.30
CA VAL A 154 15.72 1.15 -7.48
C VAL A 154 16.22 0.77 -6.08
N GLN A 155 17.29 1.42 -5.64
CA GLN A 155 17.89 1.20 -4.34
C GLN A 155 17.73 2.42 -3.42
N LEU A 156 17.58 2.15 -2.13
CA LEU A 156 17.65 3.14 -1.06
C LEU A 156 18.60 2.61 0.00
N ASP A 157 19.63 3.42 0.35
CA ASP A 157 20.71 3.04 1.25
C ASP A 157 21.50 1.78 0.82
N GLY A 158 21.63 1.57 -0.51
CA GLY A 158 22.36 0.43 -1.09
C GLY A 158 21.59 -0.90 -1.10
N GLU A 159 20.30 -0.88 -0.74
CA GLU A 159 19.44 -2.05 -0.75
C GLU A 159 18.22 -1.83 -1.64
N LYS A 160 17.76 -2.90 -2.31
CA LYS A 160 16.58 -2.89 -3.17
C LYS A 160 15.34 -2.37 -2.45
N VAL A 161 14.62 -1.44 -3.07
CA VAL A 161 13.27 -1.07 -2.68
C VAL A 161 12.30 -2.15 -3.15
N SER A 162 11.59 -2.79 -2.21
CA SER A 162 10.65 -3.87 -2.53
C SER A 162 9.48 -3.94 -1.56
N SER A 163 8.34 -4.48 -2.02
CA SER A 163 7.17 -4.72 -1.15
C SER A 163 7.50 -5.63 0.04
N SER A 164 8.44 -6.57 -0.10
CA SER A 164 8.88 -7.44 1.02
C SER A 164 9.60 -6.64 2.09
N ARG A 165 10.59 -5.81 1.73
CA ARG A 165 11.32 -4.94 2.67
C ARG A 165 10.37 -3.98 3.40
N ILE A 166 9.38 -3.42 2.67
CA ILE A 166 8.36 -2.55 3.28
C ILE A 166 7.50 -3.32 4.30
N ARG A 167 7.07 -4.56 3.97
CA ARG A 167 6.34 -5.41 4.91
C ARG A 167 7.13 -5.72 6.17
N ASP A 168 8.42 -5.99 6.02
CA ASP A 168 9.32 -6.29 7.15
C ASP A 168 9.51 -5.05 8.04
N ALA A 169 9.64 -3.86 7.43
CA ALA A 169 9.69 -2.59 8.15
C ALA A 169 8.39 -2.33 8.95
N ILE A 170 7.21 -2.54 8.34
CA ILE A 170 5.92 -2.40 9.03
C ILE A 170 5.80 -3.43 10.17
N LYS A 171 6.13 -4.71 9.91
CA LYS A 171 6.07 -5.79 10.91
C LYS A 171 7.02 -5.58 12.10
N SER A 172 8.15 -4.91 11.91
CA SER A 172 9.07 -4.54 12.99
C SER A 172 8.68 -3.23 13.69
N GLY A 173 7.70 -2.51 13.14
CA GLY A 173 7.27 -1.19 13.65
C GLY A 173 8.10 -0.03 13.13
N ASN A 174 9.06 -0.27 12.24
CA ASN A 174 9.86 0.80 11.62
C ASN A 174 9.06 1.47 10.49
N VAL A 175 8.00 2.19 10.87
CA VAL A 175 7.10 2.86 9.91
C VAL A 175 7.80 4.03 9.20
N ALA A 176 8.82 4.64 9.81
CA ALA A 176 9.63 5.68 9.17
C ALA A 176 10.37 5.12 7.95
N GLU A 177 10.99 3.94 8.08
CA GLU A 177 11.64 3.27 6.95
C GLU A 177 10.61 2.83 5.89
N ALA A 178 9.45 2.31 6.30
CA ALA A 178 8.38 1.99 5.37
C ALA A 178 7.95 3.21 4.54
N ASN A 179 7.81 4.38 5.17
CA ASN A 179 7.46 5.64 4.51
C ASN A 179 8.54 6.08 3.51
N ARG A 180 9.83 5.94 3.87
CA ARG A 180 10.95 6.24 2.96
C ARG A 180 10.94 5.35 1.72
N LEU A 181 10.70 4.06 1.89
CA LEU A 181 10.64 3.07 0.80
C LEU A 181 9.40 3.26 -0.10
N LEU A 182 8.27 3.59 0.51
CA LEU A 182 7.02 3.89 -0.20
C LEU A 182 7.13 5.20 -1.00
N GLY A 183 7.83 6.21 -0.49
CA GLY A 183 7.83 7.57 -1.02
C GLY A 183 6.58 8.38 -0.62
N TYR A 184 5.73 7.82 0.23
CA TYR A 184 4.56 8.45 0.83
C TYR A 184 4.28 7.86 2.21
N GLU A 185 3.38 8.49 2.97
CA GLU A 185 3.08 8.07 4.35
C GLU A 185 2.19 6.83 4.36
N PHE A 186 2.58 5.82 5.14
CA PHE A 186 1.81 4.61 5.38
C PHE A 186 0.60 4.92 6.25
N THR A 187 -0.56 4.38 5.89
CA THR A 187 -1.83 4.72 6.52
C THR A 187 -2.66 3.48 6.85
N THR A 188 -3.52 3.61 7.87
CA THR A 188 -4.59 2.66 8.19
C THR A 188 -5.91 3.41 8.25
N GLU A 189 -6.89 3.00 7.47
CA GLU A 189 -8.23 3.61 7.43
C GLU A 189 -9.26 2.74 8.15
N GLY A 190 -10.25 3.38 8.75
CA GLY A 190 -11.32 2.67 9.42
C GLY A 190 -12.46 3.57 9.90
N ILE A 191 -13.35 3.00 10.69
CA ILE A 191 -14.42 3.72 11.38
C ILE A 191 -14.05 3.87 12.86
N VAL A 192 -14.31 5.04 13.42
CA VAL A 192 -14.20 5.29 14.85
C VAL A 192 -15.34 4.59 15.59
N VAL A 193 -14.96 3.70 16.51
CA VAL A 193 -15.90 2.88 17.27
C VAL A 193 -15.79 3.17 18.77
N HIS A 194 -16.79 2.73 19.55
CA HIS A 194 -16.73 2.80 21.00
C HIS A 194 -15.68 1.82 21.55
N GLY A 195 -14.79 2.32 22.40
CA GLY A 195 -13.87 1.53 23.22
C GLY A 195 -14.29 1.57 24.69
N ASP A 196 -13.36 1.22 25.58
CA ASP A 196 -13.62 1.19 27.05
C ASP A 196 -13.70 2.57 27.68
N ALA A 197 -13.40 3.64 26.95
CA ALA A 197 -13.43 5.06 27.38
C ALA A 197 -12.59 5.38 28.63
N ARG A 198 -11.63 4.51 29.01
CA ARG A 198 -10.78 4.66 30.22
C ARG A 198 -9.85 5.87 30.13
N GLY A 199 -9.34 6.17 28.94
CA GLY A 199 -8.48 7.33 28.73
C GLY A 199 -9.12 8.66 29.13
N ARG A 200 -10.45 8.80 29.03
CA ARG A 200 -11.17 10.00 29.46
C ARG A 200 -11.02 10.29 30.95
N THR A 201 -10.92 9.24 31.78
CA THR A 201 -10.81 9.40 33.25
C THR A 201 -9.45 9.90 33.72
N ILE A 202 -8.43 9.76 32.83
CA ILE A 202 -7.05 10.16 33.10
C ILE A 202 -6.57 11.31 32.20
N GLY A 203 -7.49 11.98 31.50
CA GLY A 203 -7.18 13.15 30.65
C GLY A 203 -6.67 12.83 29.24
N TYR A 204 -6.63 11.56 28.84
CA TYR A 204 -6.18 11.12 27.52
C TYR A 204 -7.29 10.38 26.76
N PRO A 205 -8.35 11.08 26.29
CA PRO A 205 -9.39 10.44 25.50
C PRO A 205 -8.82 9.88 24.20
N THR A 206 -9.17 8.64 23.85
CA THR A 206 -8.73 7.98 22.62
C THR A 206 -9.89 7.67 21.69
N ALA A 207 -9.67 7.81 20.40
CA ALA A 207 -10.53 7.27 19.35
C ALA A 207 -10.06 5.84 19.03
N ASN A 208 -10.97 4.87 19.10
CA ASN A 208 -10.71 3.49 18.74
C ASN A 208 -11.06 3.30 17.26
N LEU A 209 -10.14 2.73 16.48
CA LEU A 209 -10.32 2.51 15.05
C LEU A 209 -10.64 1.03 14.77
N ALA A 210 -11.77 0.76 14.11
CA ALA A 210 -12.05 -0.50 13.45
C ALA A 210 -11.60 -0.40 11.99
N PRO A 211 -10.48 -1.05 11.61
CA PRO A 211 -9.94 -0.92 10.26
C PRO A 211 -10.85 -1.59 9.24
N PHE A 212 -11.01 -0.98 8.06
CA PHE A 212 -11.81 -1.54 6.97
C PHE A 212 -11.08 -2.59 6.18
N GLU A 213 -9.75 -2.53 6.16
CA GLU A 213 -8.98 -2.98 5.03
C GLU A 213 -8.06 -4.12 5.39
N ARG A 214 -7.75 -4.89 4.36
CA ARG A 214 -6.70 -5.92 4.38
C ARG A 214 -5.31 -5.29 4.20
N VAL A 215 -4.99 -4.30 5.05
CA VAL A 215 -3.68 -3.64 5.10
C VAL A 215 -2.96 -4.12 6.36
N PRO A 216 -1.65 -4.43 6.31
CA PRO A 216 -0.90 -4.84 7.49
C PRO A 216 -0.89 -3.72 8.52
N LEU A 217 -0.98 -4.07 9.80
CA LEU A 217 -0.79 -3.14 10.90
C LEU A 217 0.70 -3.09 11.29
N PRO A 218 1.18 -1.95 11.77
CA PRO A 218 2.48 -1.88 12.42
C PRO A 218 2.58 -2.83 13.62
N ALA A 219 3.81 -3.16 14.03
CA ALA A 219 4.05 -3.92 15.26
C ALA A 219 3.34 -3.30 16.47
N GLU A 220 3.10 -4.11 17.51
CA GLU A 220 2.59 -3.58 18.78
C GLU A 220 3.53 -2.49 19.33
N GLY A 221 2.97 -1.34 19.70
CA GLY A 221 3.73 -0.19 20.16
C GLY A 221 2.94 1.10 20.18
N VAL A 222 3.61 2.17 20.59
CA VAL A 222 3.12 3.54 20.56
C VAL A 222 3.90 4.32 19.50
N TYR A 223 3.18 5.13 18.75
CA TYR A 223 3.68 5.80 17.56
C TYR A 223 3.35 7.29 17.55
N VAL A 224 4.25 8.07 17.01
CA VAL A 224 3.92 9.40 16.49
C VAL A 224 3.04 9.20 15.27
N ALA A 225 1.90 9.82 15.26
CA ALA A 225 0.95 9.71 14.17
C ALA A 225 0.26 11.05 13.90
N ASP A 226 -0.32 11.16 12.72
CA ASP A 226 -1.38 12.13 12.49
C ASP A 226 -2.68 11.37 12.19
N VAL A 227 -3.80 12.03 12.38
CA VAL A 227 -5.09 11.52 11.94
C VAL A 227 -5.71 12.47 10.94
N LEU A 228 -6.38 11.90 9.93
CA LEU A 228 -7.19 12.64 8.96
C LEU A 228 -8.65 12.34 9.22
N ILE A 229 -9.44 13.38 9.53
CA ILE A 229 -10.88 13.31 9.78
C ILE A 229 -11.55 14.40 8.93
N LYS A 230 -12.51 14.02 8.08
CA LYS A 230 -13.24 14.97 7.19
C LYS A 230 -12.31 15.88 6.38
N GLY A 231 -11.16 15.36 5.95
CA GLY A 231 -10.17 16.10 5.17
C GLY A 231 -9.24 17.00 5.99
N GLN A 232 -9.40 17.09 7.31
CA GLN A 232 -8.53 17.86 8.20
C GLN A 232 -7.55 16.96 8.93
N ARG A 233 -6.27 17.35 8.95
CA ARG A 233 -5.17 16.62 9.59
C ARG A 233 -4.89 17.17 10.97
N TYR A 234 -4.77 16.27 11.95
CA TYR A 234 -4.49 16.56 13.34
C TYR A 234 -3.30 15.75 13.83
N ARG A 235 -2.40 16.35 14.59
CA ARG A 235 -1.33 15.62 15.28
C ARG A 235 -1.92 14.73 16.35
N SER A 236 -1.34 13.54 16.49
CA SER A 236 -1.79 12.54 17.47
C SER A 236 -0.63 11.65 17.94
N MET A 237 -0.86 10.90 19.00
CA MET A 237 -0.13 9.67 19.28
C MET A 237 -1.10 8.50 19.12
N ALA A 238 -0.63 7.43 18.51
CA ALA A 238 -1.46 6.25 18.25
C ALA A 238 -0.79 4.99 18.81
N SER A 239 -1.60 4.00 19.17
CA SER A 239 -1.11 2.71 19.64
C SER A 239 -1.72 1.56 18.84
N VAL A 240 -0.93 0.55 18.61
CA VAL A 240 -1.35 -0.78 18.18
C VAL A 240 -0.99 -1.74 19.28
N GLY A 241 -1.94 -2.47 19.81
CA GLY A 241 -1.63 -3.42 20.86
C GLY A 241 -2.84 -4.03 21.51
N ARG A 242 -2.56 -4.94 22.44
CA ARG A 242 -3.57 -5.52 23.33
C ARG A 242 -3.61 -4.73 24.63
N ASN A 243 -4.76 -4.68 25.26
CA ASN A 243 -4.89 -3.97 26.54
C ASN A 243 -4.29 -4.80 27.69
N VAL A 244 -2.95 -4.95 27.68
CA VAL A 244 -2.20 -5.82 28.63
C VAL A 244 -2.33 -5.38 30.09
N THR A 245 -2.61 -4.11 30.35
CA THR A 245 -2.80 -3.59 31.71
C THR A 245 -4.10 -4.10 32.33
N PHE A 246 -5.06 -4.52 31.53
CA PHE A 246 -6.39 -4.97 31.96
C PHE A 246 -6.76 -6.34 31.39
N ASP A 247 -5.75 -7.20 31.08
CA ASP A 247 -5.90 -8.55 30.58
C ASP A 247 -6.73 -8.69 29.28
N GLY A 248 -6.75 -7.64 28.46
CA GLY A 248 -7.38 -7.64 27.14
C GLY A 248 -6.58 -8.49 26.14
N THR A 249 -7.28 -9.36 25.38
CA THR A 249 -6.68 -10.25 24.37
C THR A 249 -6.84 -9.74 22.94
N GLU A 250 -7.78 -8.84 22.72
CA GLU A 250 -8.08 -8.29 21.37
C GLU A 250 -7.09 -7.21 20.97
N MET A 251 -6.65 -7.27 19.70
CA MET A 251 -5.84 -6.23 19.10
C MET A 251 -6.67 -4.96 18.91
N ARG A 252 -6.17 -3.84 19.36
CA ARG A 252 -6.81 -2.53 19.25
C ARG A 252 -5.91 -1.52 18.60
N ILE A 253 -6.51 -0.59 17.91
CA ILE A 253 -5.87 0.58 17.35
C ILE A 253 -6.53 1.79 17.99
N GLU A 254 -5.75 2.56 18.73
CA GLU A 254 -6.25 3.73 19.45
C GLU A 254 -5.42 4.96 19.07
N ALA A 255 -6.06 6.12 18.93
CA ALA A 255 -5.39 7.39 18.69
C ALA A 255 -5.86 8.44 19.70
N HIS A 256 -4.93 9.04 20.44
CA HIS A 256 -5.17 10.26 21.20
C HIS A 256 -4.83 11.46 20.30
N ILE A 257 -5.85 12.24 19.96
CA ILE A 257 -5.77 13.37 19.04
C ILE A 257 -5.57 14.64 19.86
N PHE A 258 -4.47 15.36 19.63
CA PHE A 258 -4.16 16.55 20.40
C PHE A 258 -5.09 17.71 20.02
N ASP A 259 -5.46 18.53 21.01
CA ASP A 259 -6.32 19.70 20.85
C ASP A 259 -7.68 19.41 20.18
N PHE A 260 -8.21 18.18 20.37
CA PHE A 260 -9.43 17.73 19.72
C PHE A 260 -10.52 17.36 20.73
N GLN A 261 -11.71 17.97 20.60
CA GLN A 261 -12.81 17.82 21.56
C GLN A 261 -14.14 17.38 20.91
N GLN A 262 -14.10 17.04 19.59
CA GLN A 262 -15.33 16.67 18.90
C GLN A 262 -15.67 15.18 19.12
N GLU A 263 -16.96 14.88 19.10
CA GLU A 263 -17.45 13.50 19.07
C GLU A 263 -17.47 12.99 17.64
N ILE A 264 -16.76 11.87 17.39
CA ILE A 264 -16.49 11.35 16.03
C ILE A 264 -16.85 9.86 15.87
N TYR A 265 -17.67 9.30 16.75
CA TYR A 265 -18.12 7.92 16.60
C TYR A 265 -18.90 7.72 15.29
N GLY A 266 -18.58 6.62 14.58
CA GLY A 266 -19.15 6.32 13.28
C GLY A 266 -18.53 7.09 12.11
N GLU A 267 -17.61 8.03 12.36
CA GLU A 267 -16.90 8.75 11.32
C GLU A 267 -15.74 7.93 10.76
N LYS A 268 -15.42 8.15 9.49
CA LYS A 268 -14.18 7.63 8.88
C LYS A 268 -12.98 8.39 9.42
N MET A 269 -11.95 7.66 9.78
CA MET A 269 -10.67 8.21 10.23
C MET A 269 -9.53 7.45 9.57
N THR A 270 -8.50 8.18 9.16
CA THR A 270 -7.25 7.62 8.66
C THR A 270 -6.15 7.92 9.65
N ILE A 271 -5.45 6.90 10.14
CA ILE A 271 -4.21 7.06 10.91
C ILE A 271 -3.05 7.07 9.93
N ILE A 272 -2.20 8.07 10.03
CA ILE A 272 -0.98 8.26 9.27
C ILE A 272 0.18 7.96 10.22
N TRP A 273 0.87 6.85 9.98
CA TRP A 273 1.97 6.39 10.83
C TRP A 273 3.27 7.12 10.48
N LEU A 274 3.88 7.80 11.43
CA LEU A 274 5.07 8.64 11.20
C LEU A 274 6.35 8.01 11.74
N ASP A 275 6.37 7.67 13.03
CA ASP A 275 7.52 7.06 13.68
C ASP A 275 7.11 6.23 14.91
N LYS A 276 7.96 5.30 15.33
CA LYS A 276 7.73 4.50 16.54
C LYS A 276 8.34 5.19 17.75
N ILE A 277 7.54 5.43 18.78
CA ILE A 277 8.01 6.00 20.06
C ILE A 277 8.62 4.89 20.92
N ARG A 278 7.89 3.79 21.10
CA ARG A 278 8.28 2.67 21.97
C ARG A 278 7.44 1.42 21.76
N ASP A 279 7.88 0.32 22.35
CA ASP A 279 7.08 -0.90 22.48
C ASP A 279 5.98 -0.76 23.54
N MET A 280 4.99 -1.67 23.51
CA MET A 280 3.98 -1.76 24.57
C MET A 280 4.65 -2.19 25.88
N ILE A 281 4.30 -1.52 26.97
CA ILE A 281 4.77 -1.84 28.32
C ILE A 281 3.59 -1.99 29.29
N LYS A 282 3.75 -2.84 30.30
CA LYS A 282 2.78 -2.97 31.39
C LYS A 282 3.15 -2.00 32.50
N PHE A 283 2.15 -1.30 33.03
CA PHE A 283 2.32 -0.34 34.13
C PHE A 283 1.80 -0.91 35.44
N ASP A 284 2.48 -0.62 36.54
CA ASP A 284 2.11 -1.06 37.89
C ASP A 284 0.99 -0.19 38.52
N GLY A 285 0.60 0.91 37.85
CA GLY A 285 -0.44 1.80 38.31
C GLY A 285 -0.71 2.98 37.40
N ILE A 286 -1.76 3.74 37.70
CA ILE A 286 -2.23 4.88 36.92
C ILE A 286 -1.17 5.99 36.82
N ASP A 287 -0.47 6.29 37.93
CA ASP A 287 0.52 7.37 37.95
C ASP A 287 1.71 7.12 37.00
N SER A 288 2.19 5.87 36.92
CA SER A 288 3.25 5.49 36.02
C SER A 288 2.80 5.52 34.55
N LEU A 289 1.56 5.12 34.29
CA LEU A 289 0.93 5.23 32.98
C LEU A 289 0.83 6.70 32.53
N MET A 290 0.31 7.59 33.39
CA MET A 290 0.15 9.02 33.07
C MET A 290 1.48 9.70 32.77
N LYS A 291 2.53 9.41 33.55
CA LYS A 291 3.89 9.95 33.31
C LYS A 291 4.44 9.50 31.94
N GLN A 292 4.19 8.24 31.58
CA GLN A 292 4.65 7.75 30.28
C GLN A 292 3.84 8.37 29.15
N MET A 293 2.52 8.51 29.29
CA MET A 293 1.67 9.16 28.27
C MET A 293 2.08 10.62 28.04
N GLN A 294 2.42 11.35 29.12
CA GLN A 294 2.95 12.71 29.00
C GLN A 294 4.27 12.75 28.23
N SER A 295 5.17 11.81 28.49
CA SER A 295 6.43 11.69 27.73
C SER A 295 6.19 11.36 26.24
N ASP A 296 5.25 10.45 25.96
CA ASP A 296 4.88 10.08 24.60
C ASP A 296 4.23 11.26 23.84
N GLU A 297 3.43 12.07 24.52
CA GLU A 297 2.83 13.30 24.00
C GLU A 297 3.92 14.34 23.65
N GLU A 298 4.86 14.58 24.58
CA GLU A 298 6.00 15.50 24.34
C GLU A 298 6.81 15.08 23.12
N VAL A 299 7.12 13.78 22.97
CA VAL A 299 7.79 13.25 21.79
C VAL A 299 6.97 13.50 20.54
N SER A 300 5.66 13.24 20.58
CA SER A 300 4.78 13.38 19.41
C SER A 300 4.61 14.84 18.98
N LEU A 301 4.51 15.77 19.91
CA LEU A 301 4.37 17.20 19.63
C LEU A 301 5.66 17.81 19.07
N ASN A 302 6.82 17.35 19.56
CA ASN A 302 8.14 17.83 19.09
C ASN A 302 8.66 17.09 17.88
N TRP A 303 7.97 16.06 17.40
CA TRP A 303 8.43 15.30 16.24
C TRP A 303 8.39 16.16 14.95
N SER A 304 9.49 16.17 14.23
CA SER A 304 9.63 16.77 12.90
C SER A 304 10.22 15.79 11.92
N LYS A 305 9.78 15.83 10.69
CA LYS A 305 10.21 14.94 9.59
C LYS A 305 11.63 15.26 9.16
#